data_2883c323fdf1ee2a65da499d69b89e19
#
_entry.id   2883c323fdf1ee2a65da499d69b89e19
#
_cell.length_a   1.000
_cell.length_b   1.000
_cell.length_c   1.000
_cell.angle_alpha   90.00
_cell.angle_beta   90.00
_cell.angle_gamma   90.00
#
_symmetry.space_group_name_H-M   'P 1'
#
loop_
_entity.id
_entity.type
_entity.pdbx_description
1 polymer ?
#
loop_
_entity_poly.entity_id
_entity_poly.type
_entity_poly.pdbx_seq_one_letter_code
_entity_poly.pdbx_strand_id
1 'polypeptide(L)'
;MNAKTRRAKKVYENTNRRLRALMLPFFLNGWEEEHMPPAAKPYRNKQLVELSSMEYEIHTGKSYKNSIETLYADRDSLDPVLRHEVEEAKLVSDKLAKIPKDEYLAYQNVLLECYPENFVRAKTTGDF
;
A
#
# COMPACT_ATOMS: atom_id res chain seq x y z
N MET A 1 -24.90 -0.50 14.65
CA MET A 1 -24.19 0.32 13.63
C MET A 1 -25.18 1.32 13.03
N ASN A 2 -24.89 2.61 13.14
CA ASN A 2 -25.76 3.66 12.61
C ASN A 2 -25.57 3.85 11.09
N ALA A 3 -26.41 4.71 10.46
CA ALA A 3 -26.38 4.94 9.02
C ALA A 3 -25.05 5.55 8.56
N LYS A 4 -24.47 6.44 9.35
CA LYS A 4 -23.18 7.08 9.05
C LYS A 4 -22.05 6.04 9.01
N THR A 5 -22.02 5.16 9.98
CA THR A 5 -21.02 4.08 10.08
C THR A 5 -21.20 3.08 8.94
N ARG A 6 -22.43 2.72 8.58
CA ARG A 6 -22.68 1.84 7.41
C ARG A 6 -22.17 2.45 6.10
N ARG A 7 -22.39 3.75 5.90
CA ARG A 7 -21.86 4.44 4.70
C ARG A 7 -20.35 4.46 4.70
N ALA A 8 -19.74 4.76 5.85
CA ALA A 8 -18.27 4.73 5.99
C ALA A 8 -17.69 3.35 5.71
N LYS A 9 -18.33 2.28 6.21
CA LYS A 9 -17.93 0.90 5.94
C LYS A 9 -17.92 0.60 4.44
N LYS A 10 -18.96 1.03 3.72
CA LYS A 10 -19.05 0.83 2.28
C LYS A 10 -17.93 1.53 1.52
N VAL A 11 -17.63 2.78 1.88
CA VAL A 11 -16.52 3.54 1.29
C VAL A 11 -15.18 2.84 1.60
N TYR A 12 -14.97 2.43 2.83
CA TYR A 12 -13.75 1.72 3.28
C TYR A 12 -13.54 0.42 2.49
N GLU A 13 -14.56 -0.41 2.40
CA GLU A 13 -14.48 -1.69 1.67
C GLU A 13 -14.24 -1.50 0.17
N ASN A 14 -14.91 -0.54 -0.45
CA ASN A 14 -14.72 -0.24 -1.88
C ASN A 14 -13.31 0.28 -2.16
N THR A 15 -12.78 1.14 -1.29
CA THR A 15 -11.43 1.68 -1.42
C THR A 15 -10.40 0.58 -1.23
N ASN A 16 -10.57 -0.30 -0.25
CA ASN A 16 -9.66 -1.44 -0.03
C ASN A 16 -9.64 -2.40 -1.21
N ARG A 17 -10.77 -2.59 -1.88
CA ARG A 17 -10.82 -3.41 -3.10
C ARG A 17 -9.95 -2.82 -4.21
N ARG A 18 -10.01 -1.50 -4.38
CA ARG A 18 -9.16 -0.78 -5.35
C ARG A 18 -7.68 -0.87 -4.97
N LEU A 19 -7.35 -0.70 -3.70
CA LEU A 19 -5.98 -0.82 -3.21
C LEU A 19 -5.41 -2.22 -3.43
N ARG A 20 -6.19 -3.27 -3.17
CA ARG A 20 -5.78 -4.65 -3.44
C ARG A 20 -5.52 -4.90 -4.92
N ALA A 21 -6.33 -4.32 -5.81
CA ALA A 21 -6.11 -4.42 -7.24
C ALA A 21 -4.79 -3.75 -7.67
N LEU A 22 -4.45 -2.61 -7.08
CA LEU A 22 -3.18 -1.94 -7.34
C LEU A 22 -1.97 -2.70 -6.79
N MET A 23 -2.16 -3.54 -5.78
CA MET A 23 -1.08 -4.34 -5.19
C MET A 23 -0.68 -5.55 -6.05
N LEU A 24 -1.52 -6.00 -6.95
CA LEU A 24 -1.24 -7.19 -7.76
C LEU A 24 0.08 -7.12 -8.54
N PRO A 25 0.41 -6.01 -9.24
CA PRO A 25 1.71 -5.91 -9.93
C PRO A 25 2.91 -6.03 -9.00
N PHE A 26 2.79 -5.58 -7.74
CA PHE A 26 3.86 -5.72 -6.75
C PHE A 26 4.06 -7.18 -6.34
N PHE A 27 3.00 -7.96 -6.21
CA PHE A 27 3.10 -9.40 -5.94
C PHE A 27 3.77 -10.15 -7.09
N LEU A 28 3.54 -9.73 -8.33
CA LEU A 28 4.17 -10.33 -9.51
C LEU A 28 5.61 -9.89 -9.72
N ASN A 29 6.05 -8.84 -9.02
CA ASN A 29 7.38 -8.27 -9.21
C ASN A 29 8.51 -9.27 -8.98
N GLY A 30 8.40 -10.13 -7.97
CA GLY A 30 9.42 -11.15 -7.69
C GLY A 30 9.58 -12.14 -8.83
N TRP A 31 8.47 -12.57 -9.44
CA TRP A 31 8.50 -13.44 -10.62
C TRP A 31 9.07 -12.73 -11.84
N GLU A 32 8.67 -11.49 -12.08
CA GLU A 32 9.13 -10.69 -13.20
C GLU A 32 10.64 -10.42 -13.14
N GLU A 33 11.18 -10.20 -11.93
CA GLU A 33 12.62 -10.02 -11.74
C GLU A 33 13.45 -11.20 -12.28
N GLU A 34 12.94 -12.42 -12.15
CA GLU A 34 13.62 -13.62 -12.60
C GLU A 34 13.43 -13.91 -14.10
N HIS A 35 12.35 -13.40 -14.70
CA HIS A 35 11.92 -13.80 -16.05
C HIS A 35 11.97 -12.68 -17.08
N MET A 36 12.13 -11.41 -16.67
CA MET A 36 12.22 -10.29 -17.60
C MET A 36 13.65 -10.04 -18.05
N PRO A 37 13.84 -9.58 -19.31
CA PRO A 37 15.14 -9.10 -19.75
C PRO A 37 15.63 -7.93 -18.89
N PRO A 38 16.92 -7.86 -18.53
CA PRO A 38 17.45 -6.76 -17.71
C PRO A 38 17.16 -5.36 -18.29
N ALA A 39 17.11 -5.23 -19.61
CA ALA A 39 16.82 -3.96 -20.27
C ALA A 39 15.41 -3.43 -20.02
N ALA A 40 14.45 -4.31 -19.69
CA ALA A 40 13.07 -3.93 -19.39
C ALA A 40 12.88 -3.45 -17.93
N LYS A 41 13.82 -3.74 -17.04
CA LYS A 41 13.72 -3.45 -15.61
C LYS A 41 13.52 -1.97 -15.28
N PRO A 42 14.29 -1.02 -15.83
CA PRO A 42 14.06 0.39 -15.52
C PRO A 42 12.68 0.88 -15.92
N TYR A 43 12.17 0.41 -17.06
CA TYR A 43 10.82 0.75 -17.53
C TYR A 43 9.74 0.21 -16.59
N ARG A 44 9.85 -1.05 -16.18
CA ARG A 44 8.93 -1.65 -15.21
C ARG A 44 8.97 -0.93 -13.87
N ASN A 45 10.16 -0.59 -13.36
CA ASN A 45 10.32 0.11 -12.10
C ASN A 45 9.61 1.47 -12.11
N LYS A 46 9.67 2.20 -13.22
CA LYS A 46 8.93 3.45 -13.39
C LYS A 46 7.42 3.23 -13.28
N GLN A 47 6.90 2.17 -13.88
CA GLN A 47 5.48 1.83 -13.79
C GLN A 47 5.06 1.49 -12.36
N LEU A 48 5.89 0.75 -11.63
CA LEU A 48 5.62 0.42 -10.23
C LEU A 48 5.65 1.67 -9.33
N VAL A 49 6.54 2.62 -9.60
CA VAL A 49 6.55 3.91 -8.89
C VAL A 49 5.28 4.70 -9.17
N GLU A 50 4.78 4.70 -10.41
CA GLU A 50 3.49 5.33 -10.75
C GLU A 50 2.33 4.70 -9.98
N LEU A 51 2.31 3.37 -9.88
CA LEU A 51 1.30 2.67 -9.07
C LEU A 51 1.42 3.02 -7.59
N SER A 52 2.64 3.18 -7.08
CA SER A 52 2.89 3.64 -5.70
C SER A 52 2.37 5.06 -5.48
N SER A 53 2.48 5.93 -6.49
CA SER A 53 1.90 7.28 -6.45
C SER A 53 0.38 7.23 -6.32
N MET A 54 -0.27 6.39 -7.11
CA MET A 54 -1.72 6.20 -7.04
C MET A 54 -2.16 5.64 -5.69
N GLU A 55 -1.44 4.65 -5.18
CA GLU A 55 -1.69 4.06 -3.87
C GLU A 55 -1.57 5.10 -2.76
N TYR A 56 -0.51 5.91 -2.78
CA TYR A 56 -0.31 6.97 -1.80
C TYR A 56 -1.48 7.96 -1.82
N GLU A 57 -1.93 8.39 -3.00
CA GLU A 57 -3.04 9.33 -3.14
C GLU A 57 -4.36 8.76 -2.61
N ILE A 58 -4.61 7.48 -2.81
CA ILE A 58 -5.80 6.81 -2.27
C ILE A 58 -5.72 6.75 -0.74
N HIS A 59 -4.58 6.31 -0.18
CA HIS A 59 -4.39 6.20 1.27
C HIS A 59 -4.50 7.54 1.99
N THR A 60 -4.00 8.62 1.39
CA THR A 60 -4.00 9.96 1.99
C THR A 60 -5.20 10.80 1.58
N GLY A 61 -6.05 10.30 0.68
CA GLY A 61 -7.25 10.99 0.22
C GLY A 61 -8.28 11.17 1.33
N LYS A 62 -9.03 12.27 1.26
CA LYS A 62 -10.03 12.62 2.27
C LYS A 62 -11.11 11.56 2.42
N SER A 63 -11.57 10.97 1.33
CA SER A 63 -12.65 9.98 1.34
C SER A 63 -12.28 8.75 2.17
N TYR A 64 -11.11 8.17 1.90
CA TYR A 64 -10.63 7.01 2.64
C TYR A 64 -10.32 7.36 4.09
N LYS A 65 -9.61 8.46 4.31
CA LYS A 65 -9.27 8.93 5.66
C LYS A 65 -10.51 9.16 6.51
N ASN A 66 -11.52 9.83 5.97
CA ASN A 66 -12.78 10.09 6.68
C ASN A 66 -13.53 8.80 6.98
N SER A 67 -13.51 7.82 6.07
CA SER A 67 -14.14 6.52 6.32
C SER A 67 -13.48 5.79 7.49
N ILE A 68 -12.15 5.78 7.54
CA ILE A 68 -11.37 5.19 8.64
C ILE A 68 -11.68 5.90 9.96
N GLU A 69 -11.67 7.23 9.98
CA GLU A 69 -11.97 8.02 11.19
C GLU A 69 -13.38 7.75 11.71
N THR A 70 -14.36 7.68 10.82
CA THR A 70 -15.75 7.39 11.19
C THR A 70 -15.89 5.99 11.77
N LEU A 71 -15.29 4.99 11.14
CA LEU A 71 -15.31 3.61 11.62
C LEU A 71 -14.56 3.47 12.95
N TYR A 72 -13.42 4.12 13.07
CA TYR A 72 -12.63 4.10 14.30
C TYR A 72 -13.38 4.71 15.48
N ALA A 73 -14.06 5.82 15.27
CA ALA A 73 -14.86 6.47 16.31
C ALA A 73 -15.99 5.57 16.82
N ASP A 74 -16.54 4.71 15.95
CA ASP A 74 -17.64 3.79 16.28
C ASP A 74 -17.16 2.32 16.35
N ARG A 75 -15.88 2.10 16.63
CA ARG A 75 -15.26 0.77 16.58
C ARG A 75 -15.90 -0.27 17.50
N ASP A 76 -16.49 0.17 18.60
CA ASP A 76 -17.15 -0.75 19.54
C ASP A 76 -18.40 -1.40 18.95
N SER A 77 -19.00 -0.79 17.91
CA SER A 77 -20.16 -1.36 17.20
C SER A 77 -19.76 -2.31 16.06
N LEU A 78 -18.47 -2.41 15.75
CA LEU A 78 -17.96 -3.24 14.67
C LEU A 78 -17.72 -4.67 15.15
N ASP A 79 -17.80 -5.64 14.22
CA ASP A 79 -17.37 -6.99 14.54
C ASP A 79 -15.86 -7.04 14.83
N PRO A 80 -15.36 -8.06 15.54
CA PRO A 80 -13.96 -8.09 15.98
C PRO A 80 -12.93 -8.03 14.84
N VAL A 81 -13.21 -8.65 13.69
CA VAL A 81 -12.30 -8.66 12.54
C VAL A 81 -12.21 -7.27 11.92
N LEU A 82 -13.35 -6.66 11.63
CA LEU A 82 -13.40 -5.32 11.05
C LEU A 82 -12.81 -4.29 12.02
N ARG A 83 -13.10 -4.41 13.30
CA ARG A 83 -12.51 -3.54 14.33
C ARG A 83 -11.00 -3.58 14.29
N HIS A 84 -10.39 -4.77 14.25
CA HIS A 84 -8.95 -4.91 14.17
C HIS A 84 -8.37 -4.28 12.89
N GLU A 85 -8.99 -4.55 11.75
CA GLU A 85 -8.59 -3.96 10.47
C GLU A 85 -8.61 -2.44 10.49
N VAL A 86 -9.65 -1.86 11.07
CA VAL A 86 -9.82 -0.39 11.17
C VAL A 86 -8.78 0.21 12.12
N GLU A 87 -8.49 -0.45 13.24
CA GLU A 87 -7.44 -0.01 14.16
C GLU A 87 -6.07 0.02 13.48
N GLU A 88 -5.73 -1.01 12.72
CA GLU A 88 -4.51 -1.08 11.93
C GLU A 88 -4.48 -0.02 10.82
N ALA A 89 -5.58 0.13 10.09
CA ALA A 89 -5.70 1.11 9.01
C ALA A 89 -5.52 2.54 9.53
N LYS A 90 -6.03 2.84 10.72
CA LYS A 90 -5.83 4.16 11.33
C LYS A 90 -4.37 4.43 11.64
N LEU A 91 -3.64 3.45 12.18
CA LEU A 91 -2.21 3.60 12.45
C LEU A 91 -1.43 3.88 11.17
N VAL A 92 -1.71 3.14 10.10
CA VAL A 92 -1.05 3.34 8.80
C VAL A 92 -1.40 4.70 8.21
N SER A 93 -2.68 5.08 8.24
CA SER A 93 -3.15 6.37 7.73
C SER A 93 -2.48 7.54 8.45
N ASP A 94 -2.39 7.48 9.78
CA ASP A 94 -1.75 8.52 10.58
C ASP A 94 -0.24 8.64 10.28
N LYS A 95 0.43 7.51 10.07
CA LYS A 95 1.86 7.49 9.70
C LYS A 95 2.09 8.07 8.31
N LEU A 96 1.29 7.65 7.31
CA LEU A 96 1.43 8.14 5.94
C LEU A 96 1.14 9.64 5.83
N ALA A 97 0.21 10.16 6.61
CA ALA A 97 -0.10 11.59 6.62
C ALA A 97 1.10 12.45 7.01
N LYS A 98 2.10 11.88 7.70
CA LYS A 98 3.32 12.57 8.14
C LYS A 98 4.46 12.49 7.13
N ILE A 99 4.33 11.67 6.09
CA ILE A 99 5.37 11.45 5.09
C ILE A 99 4.99 12.19 3.81
N PRO A 100 5.79 13.18 3.36
CA PRO A 100 5.54 13.83 2.08
C PRO A 100 5.56 12.85 0.92
N LYS A 101 4.73 13.08 -0.09
CA LYS A 101 4.59 12.18 -1.24
C LYS A 101 5.91 11.95 -1.98
N ASP A 102 6.69 13.00 -2.19
CA ASP A 102 7.99 12.91 -2.87
C ASP A 102 8.98 12.02 -2.12
N GLU A 103 9.02 12.12 -0.80
CA GLU A 103 9.86 11.24 0.05
C GLU A 103 9.38 9.79 -0.01
N TYR A 104 8.07 9.57 0.03
CA TYR A 104 7.49 8.23 -0.10
C TYR A 104 7.87 7.59 -1.44
N LEU A 105 7.72 8.32 -2.54
CA LEU A 105 8.04 7.81 -3.88
C LEU A 105 9.54 7.59 -4.07
N ALA A 106 10.38 8.46 -3.52
CA ALA A 106 11.83 8.28 -3.55
C ALA A 106 12.25 7.00 -2.83
N TYR A 107 11.65 6.72 -1.67
CA TYR A 107 11.90 5.49 -0.93
C TYR A 107 11.44 4.25 -1.71
N GLN A 108 10.27 4.28 -2.33
CA GLN A 108 9.77 3.18 -3.16
C GLN A 108 10.70 2.90 -4.34
N ASN A 109 11.20 3.96 -4.98
CA ASN A 109 12.14 3.81 -6.09
C ASN A 109 13.44 3.14 -5.64
N VAL A 110 13.98 3.53 -4.50
CA VAL A 110 15.18 2.91 -3.92
C VAL A 110 14.95 1.43 -3.64
N LEU A 111 13.80 1.07 -3.07
CA LEU A 111 13.47 -0.34 -2.81
C LEU A 111 13.44 -1.16 -4.10
N LEU A 112 12.83 -0.63 -5.17
CA LEU A 112 12.72 -1.32 -6.44
C LEU A 112 14.08 -1.49 -7.15
N GLU A 113 14.96 -0.51 -7.01
CA GLU A 113 16.28 -0.54 -7.62
C GLU A 113 17.29 -1.42 -6.86
N CYS A 114 17.26 -1.33 -5.52
CA CYS A 114 18.32 -1.92 -4.67
C CYS A 114 17.97 -3.31 -4.15
N TYR A 115 16.68 -3.60 -3.91
CA TYR A 115 16.28 -4.87 -3.30
C TYR A 115 16.69 -6.10 -4.11
N PRO A 116 16.44 -6.17 -5.42
CA PRO A 116 16.83 -7.34 -6.22
C PRO A 116 18.34 -7.59 -6.23
N GLU A 117 19.15 -6.53 -6.33
CA GLU A 117 20.61 -6.64 -6.33
C GLU A 117 21.13 -7.16 -5.00
N ASN A 118 20.59 -6.62 -3.89
CA ASN A 118 20.95 -7.05 -2.55
C ASN A 118 20.54 -8.51 -2.30
N PHE A 119 19.38 -8.92 -2.79
CA PHE A 119 18.92 -10.30 -2.67
C PHE A 119 19.82 -11.28 -3.45
N VAL A 120 20.17 -10.95 -4.68
CA VAL A 120 21.06 -11.76 -5.50
C VAL A 120 22.45 -11.86 -4.85
N ARG A 121 22.98 -10.75 -4.35
CA ARG A 121 24.27 -10.74 -3.65
C ARG A 121 24.21 -11.61 -2.40
N ALA A 122 23.19 -11.45 -1.55
CA ALA A 122 23.03 -12.25 -0.34
C ALA A 122 22.92 -13.74 -0.63
N LYS A 123 22.19 -14.11 -1.68
CA LYS A 123 22.04 -15.50 -2.13
C LYS A 123 23.34 -16.09 -2.64
N THR A 124 24.18 -15.29 -3.30
CA THR A 124 25.48 -15.71 -3.83
C THR A 124 26.54 -15.81 -2.75
N THR A 125 26.57 -14.86 -1.81
CA THR A 125 27.60 -14.76 -0.75
C THR A 125 27.19 -15.44 0.56
N GLY A 126 25.89 -15.75 0.72
CA GLY A 126 25.35 -16.25 1.98
C GLY A 126 25.19 -15.18 3.08
N ASP A 127 25.37 -13.93 2.73
CA ASP A 127 25.29 -12.79 3.65
C ASP A 127 23.92 -12.11 3.56
N PHE A 128 23.03 -12.54 4.44
CA PHE A 128 21.66 -12.01 4.50
C PHE A 128 21.50 -10.92 5.56
#